data_4268b05dbd1323f6bbc1c96753717933
#
_entry.id   4268b05dbd1323f6bbc1c96753717933
#
_cell.length_a   1.000
_cell.length_b   1.000
_cell.length_c   1.000
_cell.angle_alpha   90.00
_cell.angle_beta   90.00
_cell.angle_gamma   90.00
#
_symmetry.space_group_name_H-M   'P 1'
#
loop_
_entity.id
_entity.type
_entity.pdbx_description
1 polymer ?
#
loop_
_entity_poly.entity_id
_entity_poly.type
_entity_poly.pdbx_seq_one_letter_code
_entity_poly.pdbx_strand_id
1 'polypeptide(L)'
;DAARRTGQMAYDLGFDGAPVFYSWPSRGEVASYTIDENNIEWSTPHITAFLGDFLASTEAAQVYLVGHSMGSRGLARAVADLLAAQPQLAQKITEIILSAPDIDAAIFKQDIAPKLAGARNPVTLYASSQDLALAASKAVHGYARAGDSGAGMLIVAGVETIDATGVDTSFMKHSYFAEKRSALSDMFYLIRNHARADQRFLEPVDTAAGRYWTFKP
;
A
#
# COMPACT_ATOMS: atom_id res chain seq x y z
N ASP A 1 -14.07 5.23 10.76
CA ASP A 1 -13.06 4.15 10.78
C ASP A 1 -11.66 4.63 10.39
N ALA A 2 -11.47 5.42 9.31
CA ALA A 2 -10.14 5.87 8.85
C ALA A 2 -9.34 6.58 9.95
N ALA A 3 -9.93 7.58 10.62
CA ALA A 3 -9.26 8.33 11.70
C ALA A 3 -8.77 7.42 12.83
N ARG A 4 -9.60 6.44 13.25
CA ARG A 4 -9.23 5.50 14.31
C ARG A 4 -8.09 4.58 13.89
N ARG A 5 -8.11 4.08 12.64
CA ARG A 5 -7.03 3.27 12.07
C ARG A 5 -5.72 4.05 12.00
N THR A 6 -5.78 5.29 11.50
CA THR A 6 -4.61 6.16 11.41
C THR A 6 -4.02 6.47 12.78
N GLY A 7 -4.87 6.80 13.77
CA GLY A 7 -4.42 7.03 15.14
C GLY A 7 -3.81 5.78 15.78
N GLN A 8 -4.42 4.61 15.58
CA GLN A 8 -3.89 3.34 16.09
C GLN A 8 -2.53 3.00 15.45
N MET A 9 -2.44 3.12 14.13
CA MET A 9 -1.18 2.86 13.42
C MET A 9 -0.07 3.82 13.87
N ALA A 10 -0.37 5.12 14.01
CA ALA A 10 0.59 6.10 14.50
C ALA A 10 1.09 5.77 15.92
N TYR A 11 0.17 5.35 16.79
CA TYR A 11 0.49 4.91 18.16
C TYR A 11 1.38 3.66 18.17
N ASP A 12 0.98 2.62 17.42
CA ASP A 12 1.69 1.33 17.39
C ASP A 12 3.09 1.45 16.73
N LEU A 13 3.23 2.33 15.76
CA LEU A 13 4.54 2.64 15.13
C LEU A 13 5.41 3.59 15.97
N GLY A 14 4.89 4.13 17.07
CA GLY A 14 5.58 5.21 17.78
C GLY A 14 5.92 6.38 16.85
N PHE A 15 5.02 6.70 15.92
CA PHE A 15 5.24 7.72 14.91
C PHE A 15 5.20 9.10 15.56
N ASP A 16 6.28 9.87 15.43
CA ASP A 16 6.46 11.18 16.03
C ASP A 16 6.08 12.35 15.11
N GLY A 17 5.56 12.04 13.91
CA GLY A 17 5.05 13.01 12.95
C GLY A 17 3.56 13.30 13.12
N ALA A 18 3.00 14.07 12.20
CA ALA A 18 1.57 14.37 12.15
C ALA A 18 0.81 13.28 11.35
N PRO A 19 -0.04 12.46 11.99
CA PRO A 19 -0.85 11.49 11.26
C PRO A 19 -1.99 12.20 10.54
N VAL A 20 -2.07 11.98 9.23
CA VAL A 20 -3.11 12.53 8.36
C VAL A 20 -3.89 11.36 7.73
N PHE A 21 -5.20 11.49 7.64
CA PHE A 21 -6.03 10.53 6.93
C PHE A 21 -6.86 11.21 5.86
N TYR A 22 -7.04 10.51 4.75
CA TYR A 22 -7.98 10.89 3.71
C TYR A 22 -9.21 9.98 3.78
N SER A 23 -10.40 10.56 3.94
CA SER A 23 -11.65 9.82 3.98
C SER A 23 -12.40 10.02 2.66
N TRP A 24 -12.64 8.93 1.95
CA TRP A 24 -13.45 8.89 0.75
C TRP A 24 -14.83 8.25 1.05
N PRO A 25 -15.87 8.42 0.24
CA PRO A 25 -17.25 8.00 0.55
C PRO A 25 -17.43 6.47 0.40
N SER A 26 -16.68 5.69 1.19
CA SER A 26 -16.84 4.24 1.29
C SER A 26 -17.99 3.88 2.22
N ARG A 27 -18.77 2.88 1.83
CA ARG A 27 -19.77 2.23 2.70
C ARG A 27 -19.14 1.21 3.64
N GLY A 28 -17.98 0.65 3.26
CA GLY A 28 -17.22 -0.27 4.10
C GLY A 28 -17.87 -1.65 4.29
N GLU A 29 -18.82 -2.01 3.44
CA GLU A 29 -19.54 -3.28 3.48
C GLU A 29 -19.27 -4.09 2.21
N VAL A 30 -19.06 -5.41 2.35
CA VAL A 30 -18.82 -6.29 1.19
C VAL A 30 -19.97 -6.24 0.19
N ALA A 31 -21.22 -6.17 0.68
CA ALA A 31 -22.41 -6.05 -0.18
C ALA A 31 -22.44 -4.75 -1.01
N SER A 32 -21.70 -3.73 -0.61
CA SER A 32 -21.60 -2.44 -1.29
C SER A 32 -20.32 -2.31 -2.13
N TYR A 33 -19.61 -3.41 -2.38
CA TYR A 33 -18.30 -3.42 -3.03
C TYR A 33 -18.31 -2.66 -4.38
N THR A 34 -19.24 -2.93 -5.26
CA THR A 34 -19.34 -2.28 -6.59
C THR A 34 -19.67 -0.79 -6.49
N ILE A 35 -20.40 -0.38 -5.45
CA ILE A 35 -20.68 1.03 -5.16
C ILE A 35 -19.37 1.71 -4.70
N ASP A 36 -18.64 1.09 -3.79
CA ASP A 36 -17.38 1.60 -3.29
C ASP A 36 -16.31 1.65 -4.39
N GLU A 37 -16.35 0.71 -5.33
CA GLU A 37 -15.49 0.73 -6.52
C GLU A 37 -15.72 1.99 -7.38
N ASN A 38 -16.96 2.33 -7.66
CA ASN A 38 -17.29 3.58 -8.37
C ASN A 38 -16.90 4.82 -7.54
N ASN A 39 -17.11 4.77 -6.23
CA ASN A 39 -16.80 5.88 -5.34
C ASN A 39 -15.29 6.14 -5.27
N ILE A 40 -14.44 5.13 -5.25
CA ILE A 40 -12.99 5.32 -5.23
C ILE A 40 -12.46 5.85 -6.58
N GLU A 41 -13.01 5.38 -7.69
CA GLU A 41 -12.67 5.92 -9.01
C GLU A 41 -13.04 7.41 -9.10
N TRP A 42 -14.26 7.77 -8.68
CA TRP A 42 -14.68 9.17 -8.61
C TRP A 42 -13.81 9.99 -7.65
N SER A 43 -13.35 9.41 -6.55
CA SER A 43 -12.52 10.10 -5.55
C SER A 43 -11.06 10.28 -6.00
N THR A 44 -10.58 9.49 -6.94
CA THR A 44 -9.16 9.51 -7.35
C THR A 44 -8.66 10.89 -7.79
N PRO A 45 -9.37 11.67 -8.63
CA PRO A 45 -8.94 13.04 -8.97
C PRO A 45 -8.86 13.97 -7.75
N HIS A 46 -9.77 13.79 -6.77
CA HIS A 46 -9.77 14.58 -5.54
C HIS A 46 -8.60 14.19 -4.62
N ILE A 47 -8.24 12.90 -4.57
CA ILE A 47 -7.03 12.43 -3.87
C ILE A 47 -5.79 13.03 -4.53
N THR A 48 -5.73 13.04 -5.86
CA THR A 48 -4.60 13.62 -6.62
C THR A 48 -4.44 15.10 -6.31
N ALA A 49 -5.53 15.87 -6.34
CA ALA A 49 -5.51 17.30 -6.02
C ALA A 49 -5.08 17.54 -4.57
N PHE A 50 -5.67 16.81 -3.62
CA PHE A 50 -5.31 16.91 -2.20
C PHE A 50 -3.82 16.59 -1.97
N LEU A 51 -3.29 15.52 -2.56
CA LEU A 51 -1.88 15.17 -2.44
C LEU A 51 -0.98 16.22 -3.07
N GLY A 52 -1.34 16.75 -4.23
CA GLY A 52 -0.61 17.82 -4.90
C GLY A 52 -0.49 19.07 -4.03
N ASP A 53 -1.60 19.56 -3.50
CA ASP A 53 -1.65 20.71 -2.61
C ASP A 53 -0.89 20.45 -1.30
N PHE A 54 -1.09 19.27 -0.70
CA PHE A 54 -0.41 18.88 0.53
C PHE A 54 1.10 18.83 0.33
N LEU A 55 1.59 18.12 -0.69
CA LEU A 55 3.02 17.98 -0.95
C LEU A 55 3.68 19.31 -1.36
N ALA A 56 2.96 20.17 -2.05
CA ALA A 56 3.47 21.48 -2.44
C ALA A 56 3.60 22.43 -1.25
N SER A 57 2.67 22.36 -0.28
CA SER A 57 2.59 23.30 0.84
C SER A 57 3.23 22.81 2.14
N THR A 58 3.43 21.48 2.29
CA THR A 58 3.99 20.94 3.55
C THR A 58 5.47 21.27 3.72
N GLU A 59 5.85 21.62 4.96
CA GLU A 59 7.24 21.73 5.40
C GLU A 59 7.81 20.41 5.92
N ALA A 60 7.03 19.33 5.92
CA ALA A 60 7.48 18.02 6.35
C ALA A 60 8.67 17.56 5.50
N ALA A 61 9.75 17.14 6.16
CA ALA A 61 10.93 16.59 5.50
C ALA A 61 10.69 15.21 4.91
N GLN A 62 9.73 14.47 5.46
CA GLN A 62 9.41 13.09 5.09
C GLN A 62 7.89 12.91 5.07
N VAL A 63 7.38 12.33 3.98
CA VAL A 63 5.96 12.00 3.82
C VAL A 63 5.86 10.50 3.50
N TYR A 64 5.06 9.79 4.27
CA TYR A 64 4.77 8.37 4.12
C TYR A 64 3.34 8.20 3.67
N LEU A 65 3.13 7.56 2.53
CA LEU A 65 1.82 7.32 1.97
C LEU A 65 1.43 5.86 2.19
N VAL A 66 0.31 5.62 2.87
CA VAL A 66 -0.16 4.27 3.19
C VAL A 66 -1.55 4.07 2.64
N GLY A 67 -1.73 3.05 1.80
CA GLY A 67 -3.03 2.60 1.31
C GLY A 67 -3.33 1.17 1.76
N HIS A 68 -4.61 0.88 1.96
CA HIS A 68 -5.10 -0.46 2.30
C HIS A 68 -6.28 -0.85 1.42
N SER A 69 -6.26 -2.08 0.90
CA SER A 69 -7.34 -2.66 0.10
C SER A 69 -7.78 -1.72 -1.05
N MET A 70 -9.06 -1.42 -1.17
CA MET A 70 -9.60 -0.49 -2.18
C MET A 70 -9.04 0.93 -2.05
N GLY A 71 -8.66 1.39 -0.85
CA GLY A 71 -7.96 2.65 -0.64
C GLY A 71 -6.59 2.70 -1.32
N SER A 72 -5.91 1.56 -1.46
CA SER A 72 -4.67 1.45 -2.24
C SER A 72 -4.90 1.73 -3.72
N ARG A 73 -6.08 1.38 -4.28
CA ARG A 73 -6.42 1.66 -5.67
C ARG A 73 -6.44 3.18 -5.93
N GLY A 74 -7.18 3.92 -5.12
CA GLY A 74 -7.24 5.38 -5.23
C GLY A 74 -5.88 6.04 -5.01
N LEU A 75 -5.16 5.61 -3.96
CA LEU A 75 -3.84 6.16 -3.64
C LEU A 75 -2.82 5.91 -4.76
N ALA A 76 -2.66 4.66 -5.19
CA ALA A 76 -1.66 4.30 -6.19
C ALA A 76 -1.89 5.02 -7.53
N ARG A 77 -3.16 5.12 -7.97
CA ARG A 77 -3.53 5.85 -9.16
C ARG A 77 -3.27 7.35 -9.00
N ALA A 78 -3.70 7.93 -7.89
CA ALA A 78 -3.52 9.36 -7.61
C ALA A 78 -2.03 9.75 -7.58
N VAL A 79 -1.18 8.95 -6.92
CA VAL A 79 0.27 9.19 -6.87
C VAL A 79 0.89 9.01 -8.26
N ALA A 80 0.51 7.95 -8.99
CA ALA A 80 1.02 7.73 -10.36
C ALA A 80 0.69 8.91 -11.29
N ASP A 81 -0.53 9.42 -11.25
CA ASP A 81 -0.94 10.55 -12.07
C ASP A 81 -0.28 11.86 -11.60
N LEU A 82 -0.14 12.05 -10.28
CA LEU A 82 0.57 13.20 -9.72
C LEU A 82 2.04 13.23 -10.14
N LEU A 83 2.76 12.12 -10.01
CA LEU A 83 4.18 12.06 -10.36
C LEU A 83 4.40 12.17 -11.88
N ALA A 84 3.46 11.72 -12.70
CA ALA A 84 3.50 11.94 -14.15
C ALA A 84 3.34 13.42 -14.51
N ALA A 85 2.48 14.15 -13.79
CA ALA A 85 2.22 15.56 -14.03
C ALA A 85 3.25 16.49 -13.33
N GLN A 86 3.72 16.11 -12.15
CA GLN A 86 4.58 16.92 -11.27
C GLN A 86 5.72 16.08 -10.68
N PRO A 87 6.69 15.62 -11.49
CA PRO A 87 7.75 14.69 -11.05
C PRO A 87 8.63 15.25 -9.93
N GLN A 88 8.72 16.57 -9.78
CA GLN A 88 9.47 17.22 -8.71
C GLN A 88 8.93 16.90 -7.31
N LEU A 89 7.63 16.57 -7.19
CA LEU A 89 7.02 16.19 -5.91
C LEU A 89 7.45 14.81 -5.41
N ALA A 90 8.04 13.97 -6.27
CA ALA A 90 8.57 12.66 -5.87
C ALA A 90 9.57 12.76 -4.72
N GLN A 91 10.36 13.82 -4.66
CA GLN A 91 11.36 14.02 -3.62
C GLN A 91 10.77 14.26 -2.21
N LYS A 92 9.50 14.68 -2.15
CA LYS A 92 8.77 14.85 -0.89
C LYS A 92 8.23 13.54 -0.34
N ILE A 93 7.98 12.54 -1.21
CA ILE A 93 7.42 11.25 -0.83
C ILE A 93 8.58 10.33 -0.43
N THR A 94 8.63 9.96 0.85
CA THR A 94 9.68 9.07 1.36
C THR A 94 9.33 7.62 1.07
N GLU A 95 8.11 7.18 1.37
CA GLU A 95 7.68 5.81 1.13
C GLU A 95 6.24 5.78 0.60
N ILE A 96 5.98 4.81 -0.28
CA ILE A 96 4.64 4.42 -0.73
C ILE A 96 4.43 2.98 -0.30
N ILE A 97 3.43 2.76 0.54
CA ILE A 97 3.12 1.46 1.15
C ILE A 97 1.71 1.06 0.76
N LEU A 98 1.57 -0.06 0.09
CA LEU A 98 0.30 -0.61 -0.36
C LEU A 98 0.05 -1.94 0.33
N SER A 99 -0.97 -2.02 1.17
CA SER A 99 -1.35 -3.25 1.86
C SER A 99 -2.57 -3.88 1.23
N ALA A 100 -2.46 -5.16 0.86
CA ALA A 100 -3.51 -5.92 0.20
C ALA A 100 -4.20 -5.12 -0.93
N PRO A 101 -3.45 -4.51 -1.88
CA PRO A 101 -4.02 -3.59 -2.84
C PRO A 101 -5.04 -4.28 -3.75
N ASP A 102 -6.28 -3.80 -3.69
CA ASP A 102 -7.37 -4.27 -4.55
C ASP A 102 -7.35 -3.55 -5.90
N ILE A 103 -6.33 -3.86 -6.67
CA ILE A 103 -6.07 -3.31 -8.00
C ILE A 103 -5.89 -4.48 -8.96
N ASP A 104 -6.42 -4.40 -10.17
CA ASP A 104 -6.11 -5.38 -11.22
C ASP A 104 -4.58 -5.47 -11.42
N ALA A 105 -4.03 -6.69 -11.37
CA ALA A 105 -2.58 -6.89 -11.42
C ALA A 105 -1.97 -6.47 -12.77
N ALA A 106 -2.70 -6.63 -13.87
CA ALA A 106 -2.23 -6.21 -15.18
C ALA A 106 -2.23 -4.68 -15.30
N ILE A 107 -3.29 -4.02 -14.82
CA ILE A 107 -3.37 -2.54 -14.78
C ILE A 107 -2.25 -1.99 -13.88
N PHE A 108 -2.04 -2.59 -12.71
CA PHE A 108 -0.95 -2.14 -11.83
C PHE A 108 0.40 -2.24 -12.53
N LYS A 109 0.69 -3.38 -13.17
CA LYS A 109 1.95 -3.66 -13.85
C LYS A 109 2.18 -2.75 -15.06
N GLN A 110 1.15 -2.49 -15.86
CA GLN A 110 1.28 -1.78 -17.14
C GLN A 110 1.15 -0.27 -17.00
N ASP A 111 0.25 0.22 -16.13
CA ASP A 111 -0.13 1.63 -16.10
C ASP A 111 0.33 2.36 -14.84
N ILE A 112 0.43 1.67 -13.70
CA ILE A 112 0.72 2.31 -12.42
C ILE A 112 2.19 2.18 -12.06
N ALA A 113 2.73 0.98 -11.98
CA ALA A 113 4.11 0.74 -11.54
C ALA A 113 5.17 1.52 -12.36
N PRO A 114 5.07 1.65 -13.69
CA PRO A 114 6.02 2.44 -14.45
C PRO A 114 6.05 3.92 -14.07
N LYS A 115 4.90 4.50 -13.70
CA LYS A 115 4.82 5.89 -13.25
C LYS A 115 5.35 6.05 -11.82
N LEU A 116 5.15 5.04 -10.96
CA LEU A 116 5.68 5.01 -9.60
C LEU A 116 7.19 4.76 -9.56
N ALA A 117 7.80 4.25 -10.63
CA ALA A 117 9.25 4.06 -10.72
C ALA A 117 10.06 5.38 -10.58
N GLY A 118 9.41 6.53 -10.76
CA GLY A 118 9.98 7.85 -10.48
C GLY A 118 9.98 8.24 -9.00
N ALA A 119 9.38 7.46 -8.12
CA ALA A 119 9.41 7.69 -6.68
C ALA A 119 10.83 7.55 -6.12
N ARG A 120 11.08 8.21 -4.97
CA ARG A 120 12.39 8.22 -4.32
C ARG A 120 12.88 6.82 -3.93
N ASN A 121 11.94 5.99 -3.44
CA ASN A 121 12.19 4.61 -3.00
C ASN A 121 11.24 3.65 -3.73
N PRO A 122 11.59 2.37 -3.84
CA PRO A 122 10.66 1.35 -4.31
C PRO A 122 9.37 1.33 -3.48
N VAL A 123 8.25 1.06 -4.15
CA VAL A 123 6.96 0.86 -3.48
C VAL A 123 7.02 -0.43 -2.65
N THR A 124 6.62 -0.39 -1.40
CA THR A 124 6.44 -1.59 -0.58
C THR A 124 5.00 -2.10 -0.74
N LEU A 125 4.85 -3.34 -1.17
CA LEU A 125 3.56 -3.97 -1.42
C LEU A 125 3.43 -5.25 -0.57
N TYR A 126 2.46 -5.27 0.36
CA TYR A 126 2.10 -6.47 1.11
C TYR A 126 0.98 -7.20 0.39
N ALA A 127 1.26 -8.43 -0.06
CA ALA A 127 0.31 -9.33 -0.72
C ALA A 127 -0.10 -10.47 0.23
N SER A 128 -1.32 -10.98 0.11
CA SER A 128 -1.80 -12.11 0.92
C SER A 128 -2.78 -12.98 0.13
N SER A 129 -2.59 -14.30 0.18
CA SER A 129 -3.55 -15.26 -0.39
C SER A 129 -4.73 -15.55 0.54
N GLN A 130 -4.69 -15.07 1.78
CA GLN A 130 -5.73 -15.27 2.80
C GLN A 130 -6.63 -14.06 3.01
N ASP A 131 -6.47 -13.01 2.22
CA ASP A 131 -7.32 -11.83 2.30
C ASP A 131 -8.69 -12.11 1.66
N LEU A 132 -9.73 -12.16 2.50
CA LEU A 132 -11.09 -12.48 2.06
C LEU A 132 -11.69 -11.39 1.17
N ALA A 133 -11.31 -10.13 1.36
CA ALA A 133 -11.80 -9.04 0.53
C ALA A 133 -11.20 -9.12 -0.88
N LEU A 134 -9.93 -9.46 -1.00
CA LEU A 134 -9.28 -9.72 -2.29
C LEU A 134 -9.86 -10.96 -2.98
N ALA A 135 -10.15 -12.02 -2.22
CA ALA A 135 -10.79 -13.22 -2.77
C ALA A 135 -12.19 -12.91 -3.33
N ALA A 136 -12.99 -12.11 -2.61
CA ALA A 136 -14.28 -11.64 -3.08
C ALA A 136 -14.15 -10.74 -4.32
N SER A 137 -13.22 -9.81 -4.32
CA SER A 137 -12.91 -8.94 -5.46
C SER A 137 -12.54 -9.76 -6.70
N LYS A 138 -11.66 -10.73 -6.55
CA LYS A 138 -11.24 -11.64 -7.62
C LYS A 138 -12.41 -12.45 -8.18
N ALA A 139 -13.32 -12.91 -7.31
CA ALA A 139 -14.53 -13.64 -7.74
C ALA A 139 -15.48 -12.75 -8.57
N VAL A 140 -15.57 -11.46 -8.25
CA VAL A 140 -16.40 -10.50 -9.00
C VAL A 140 -15.78 -10.15 -10.35
N HIS A 141 -14.47 -9.97 -10.42
CA HIS A 141 -13.79 -9.45 -11.63
C HIS A 141 -13.18 -10.54 -12.51
N GLY A 142 -12.92 -11.74 -11.98
CA GLY A 142 -12.29 -12.83 -12.72
C GLY A 142 -10.78 -12.68 -12.96
N TYR A 143 -10.13 -11.63 -12.45
CA TYR A 143 -8.72 -11.34 -12.67
C TYR A 143 -7.92 -11.29 -11.36
N ALA A 144 -6.61 -11.60 -11.44
CA ALA A 144 -5.68 -11.49 -10.31
C ALA A 144 -5.60 -10.05 -9.79
N ARG A 145 -5.51 -9.90 -8.48
CA ARG A 145 -5.32 -8.61 -7.81
C ARG A 145 -3.85 -8.42 -7.45
N ALA A 146 -3.38 -7.18 -7.47
CA ALA A 146 -2.00 -6.85 -7.13
C ALA A 146 -1.65 -7.23 -5.69
N GLY A 147 -2.64 -7.25 -4.79
CA GLY A 147 -2.49 -7.70 -3.41
C GLY A 147 -2.64 -9.22 -3.21
N ASP A 148 -2.87 -10.00 -4.27
CA ASP A 148 -2.98 -11.46 -4.18
C ASP A 148 -1.57 -12.08 -4.20
N SER A 149 -1.32 -13.10 -3.35
CA SER A 149 -0.07 -13.85 -3.34
C SER A 149 -0.26 -15.27 -3.96
N GLY A 150 0.81 -16.00 -4.12
CA GLY A 150 0.81 -17.30 -4.77
C GLY A 150 1.11 -17.22 -6.27
N ALA A 151 0.41 -18.01 -7.10
CA ALA A 151 0.68 -18.09 -8.54
C ALA A 151 0.47 -16.76 -9.30
N GLY A 152 -0.31 -15.84 -8.73
CA GLY A 152 -0.58 -14.51 -9.30
C GLY A 152 0.21 -13.39 -8.67
N MET A 153 1.21 -13.69 -7.85
CA MET A 153 2.00 -12.67 -7.15
C MET A 153 2.61 -11.65 -8.11
N LEU A 154 2.38 -10.39 -7.79
CA LEU A 154 2.90 -9.27 -8.57
C LEU A 154 4.41 -9.10 -8.28
N ILE A 155 5.24 -9.33 -9.28
CA ILE A 155 6.68 -9.06 -9.23
C ILE A 155 7.00 -8.13 -10.39
N VAL A 156 7.39 -6.89 -10.08
CA VAL A 156 7.66 -5.84 -11.06
C VAL A 156 8.74 -4.89 -10.57
N ALA A 157 9.54 -4.37 -11.48
CA ALA A 157 10.61 -3.43 -11.15
C ALA A 157 10.07 -2.20 -10.40
N GLY A 158 10.80 -1.73 -9.38
CA GLY A 158 10.39 -0.59 -8.56
C GLY A 158 9.39 -0.93 -7.45
N VAL A 159 9.06 -2.22 -7.27
CA VAL A 159 8.17 -2.68 -6.19
C VAL A 159 8.86 -3.78 -5.38
N GLU A 160 8.91 -3.61 -4.07
CA GLU A 160 9.27 -4.64 -3.10
C GLU A 160 8.00 -5.38 -2.68
N THR A 161 7.71 -6.51 -3.31
CA THR A 161 6.55 -7.33 -2.98
C THR A 161 6.88 -8.27 -1.82
N ILE A 162 6.04 -8.26 -0.80
CA ILE A 162 6.19 -9.05 0.42
C ILE A 162 4.98 -9.97 0.54
N ASP A 163 5.20 -11.28 0.54
CA ASP A 163 4.15 -12.24 0.88
C ASP A 163 3.86 -12.18 2.37
N ALA A 164 2.72 -11.62 2.71
CA ALA A 164 2.20 -11.51 4.06
C ALA A 164 1.12 -12.56 4.36
N THR A 165 1.09 -13.67 3.62
CA THR A 165 0.16 -14.77 3.90
C THR A 165 0.39 -15.31 5.31
N GLY A 166 -0.68 -15.41 6.09
CA GLY A 166 -0.60 -15.79 7.51
C GLY A 166 -0.22 -14.65 8.47
N VAL A 167 -0.02 -13.45 7.94
CA VAL A 167 0.30 -12.24 8.70
C VAL A 167 -0.86 -11.24 8.60
N ASP A 168 -1.16 -10.52 9.67
CA ASP A 168 -2.21 -9.50 9.66
C ASP A 168 -1.80 -8.28 8.82
N THR A 169 -2.48 -8.09 7.70
CA THR A 169 -2.32 -6.96 6.79
C THR A 169 -3.36 -5.87 6.99
N SER A 170 -4.34 -6.09 7.88
CA SER A 170 -5.45 -5.15 8.10
C SER A 170 -5.08 -3.93 8.94
N PHE A 171 -3.92 -3.97 9.60
CA PHE A 171 -3.47 -2.96 10.59
C PHE A 171 -4.47 -2.73 11.73
N MET A 172 -5.37 -3.70 11.96
CA MET A 172 -6.51 -3.58 12.89
C MET A 172 -6.38 -4.41 14.16
N LYS A 173 -5.63 -5.51 14.09
CA LYS A 173 -5.43 -6.35 15.26
C LYS A 173 -4.33 -5.75 16.12
N HIS A 174 -4.60 -5.68 17.41
CA HIS A 174 -3.61 -5.34 18.43
C HIS A 174 -2.54 -6.44 18.50
N SER A 175 -1.70 -6.54 17.48
CA SER A 175 -0.50 -7.33 17.59
C SER A 175 0.45 -6.52 18.45
N TYR A 176 0.57 -6.90 19.72
CA TYR A 176 1.62 -6.41 20.58
C TYR A 176 2.94 -6.49 19.82
N PHE A 177 3.81 -5.50 19.97
CA PHE A 177 5.19 -5.46 19.48
C PHE A 177 6.01 -6.75 19.73
N ALA A 178 5.48 -7.68 20.51
CA ALA A 178 6.06 -8.97 20.83
C ALA A 178 5.94 -10.03 19.71
N GLU A 179 5.01 -9.87 18.78
CA GLU A 179 4.92 -10.77 17.63
C GLU A 179 5.76 -10.20 16.48
N LYS A 180 6.96 -10.75 16.30
CA LYS A 180 7.93 -10.39 15.24
C LYS A 180 7.40 -10.55 13.80
N ARG A 181 6.13 -10.91 13.61
CA ARG A 181 5.51 -11.30 12.36
C ARG A 181 4.22 -10.54 12.10
N SER A 182 4.31 -9.23 11.96
CA SER A 182 3.17 -8.46 11.50
C SER A 182 3.61 -7.47 10.42
N ALA A 183 2.73 -7.16 9.48
CA ALA A 183 3.00 -6.11 8.50
C ALA A 183 3.33 -4.78 9.20
N LEU A 184 2.72 -4.52 10.35
CA LEU A 184 2.97 -3.33 11.14
C LEU A 184 4.38 -3.30 11.74
N SER A 185 4.90 -4.45 12.24
CA SER A 185 6.29 -4.52 12.74
C SER A 185 7.31 -4.34 11.62
N ASP A 186 7.04 -4.87 10.42
CA ASP A 186 7.87 -4.65 9.25
C ASP A 186 7.85 -3.18 8.80
N MET A 187 6.67 -2.54 8.79
CA MET A 187 6.52 -1.11 8.53
C MET A 187 7.28 -0.24 9.54
N PHE A 188 7.38 -0.67 10.80
CA PHE A 188 8.17 0.04 11.80
C PHE A 188 9.63 0.17 11.35
N TYR A 189 10.26 -0.92 10.90
CA TYR A 189 11.64 -0.87 10.40
C TYR A 189 11.77 -0.06 9.11
N LEU A 190 10.79 -0.15 8.22
CA LEU A 190 10.74 0.65 7.00
C LEU A 190 10.69 2.15 7.31
N ILE A 191 9.79 2.58 8.20
CA ILE A 191 9.53 3.99 8.49
C ILE A 191 10.60 4.58 9.41
N ARG A 192 10.97 3.87 10.49
CA ARG A 192 11.89 4.39 11.49
C ARG A 192 13.36 4.28 11.08
N ASN A 193 13.72 3.22 10.37
CA ASN A 193 15.10 2.92 10.03
C ASN A 193 15.40 3.11 8.54
N HIS A 194 14.40 3.42 7.73
CA HIS A 194 14.48 3.48 6.26
C HIS A 194 15.04 2.17 5.65
N ALA A 195 14.80 1.05 6.35
CA ALA A 195 15.34 -0.25 5.99
C ALA A 195 14.64 -0.80 4.75
N ARG A 196 15.40 -1.19 3.73
CA ARG A 196 14.87 -1.87 2.55
C ARG A 196 14.52 -3.33 2.88
N ALA A 197 13.80 -4.01 1.98
CA ALA A 197 13.29 -5.36 2.25
C ALA A 197 14.39 -6.38 2.63
N ASP A 198 15.59 -6.26 2.06
CA ASP A 198 16.75 -7.09 2.37
C ASP A 198 17.38 -6.79 3.75
N GLN A 199 17.05 -5.67 4.36
CA GLN A 199 17.55 -5.23 5.67
C GLN A 199 16.54 -5.45 6.80
N ARG A 200 15.34 -5.93 6.47
CA ARG A 200 14.26 -6.22 7.42
C ARG A 200 14.23 -7.71 7.79
N PHE A 201 13.36 -8.11 8.70
CA PHE A 201 13.22 -9.52 9.11
C PHE A 201 12.43 -10.34 8.07
N LEU A 202 12.86 -10.22 6.81
CA LEU A 202 12.27 -10.90 5.67
C LEU A 202 13.27 -11.87 5.05
N GLU A 203 12.76 -12.88 4.35
CA GLU A 203 13.55 -13.82 3.55
C GLU A 203 13.31 -13.56 2.06
N PRO A 204 14.36 -13.43 1.24
CA PRO A 204 14.21 -13.29 -0.18
C PRO A 204 13.82 -14.63 -0.82
N VAL A 205 12.93 -14.58 -1.80
CA VAL A 205 12.55 -15.71 -2.65
C VAL A 205 12.80 -15.32 -4.09
N ASP A 206 13.74 -15.99 -4.74
CA ASP A 206 14.07 -15.76 -6.14
C ASP A 206 13.21 -16.65 -7.06
N THR A 207 12.61 -16.07 -8.07
CA THR A 207 11.79 -16.74 -9.09
C THR A 207 12.22 -16.33 -10.49
N ALA A 208 11.72 -17.02 -11.51
CA ALA A 208 11.94 -16.62 -12.91
C ALA A 208 11.38 -15.23 -13.24
N ALA A 209 10.37 -14.76 -12.49
CA ALA A 209 9.77 -13.43 -12.67
C ALA A 209 10.53 -12.33 -11.92
N GLY A 210 11.45 -12.68 -11.02
CA GLY A 210 12.20 -11.77 -10.17
C GLY A 210 12.13 -12.17 -8.70
N ARG A 211 12.49 -11.23 -7.82
CA ARG A 211 12.54 -11.46 -6.37
C ARG A 211 11.33 -10.87 -5.68
N TYR A 212 10.82 -11.60 -4.67
CA TYR A 212 9.91 -11.12 -3.65
C TYR A 212 10.43 -11.53 -2.27
N TRP A 213 9.76 -11.11 -1.22
CA TRP A 213 10.14 -11.42 0.15
C TRP A 213 8.99 -12.08 0.90
N THR A 214 9.32 -12.84 1.93
CA THR A 214 8.35 -13.44 2.85
C THR A 214 8.80 -13.23 4.29
N PHE A 215 7.87 -13.29 5.23
CA PHE A 215 8.22 -13.22 6.65
C PHE A 215 8.95 -14.50 7.07
N LYS A 216 10.00 -14.34 7.88
CA LYS A 216 10.72 -15.48 8.46
C LYS A 216 9.77 -16.34 9.30
N PRO A 217 9.89 -17.68 9.24
CA PRO A 217 9.05 -18.61 10.01
C PRO A 217 9.12 -18.42 11.52
#